data_03f81c837d1fa959c3e4921d65470892
#
_entry.id   03f81c837d1fa959c3e4921d65470892
#
_cell.length_a   1.000
_cell.length_b   1.000
_cell.length_c   1.000
_cell.angle_alpha   90.00
_cell.angle_beta   90.00
_cell.angle_gamma   90.00
#
_symmetry.space_group_name_H-M   'P 1'
#
loop_
_entity.id
_entity.type
_entity.pdbx_description
1 polymer ?
#
loop_
_entity_poly.entity_id
_entity_poly.type
_entity_poly.pdbx_seq_one_letter_code
_entity_poly.pdbx_strand_id
1 'polypeptide(L)'
;MATTRGIAATLMLSSVALAGAPGPGAIRNIVLVHGAWVDGSGWKPVYEILIRDGYTVSLVQEPLTSFAADVAATKRVLSALSSPCVLVAHSYGGSIISEAGLDSHVVGLVYIAAHMPDTGESEALDGKRFPSALSKANIIAKTPDSFTSIETAEFPKFFAADLPLDQAKFEAHSQIQTADAVFGGTITAAAWRTKPSWMLVATDDMIISPDLERWYAKRAHATTVEVTGASHSVYESRPKEVAAMIEDAAEHAQGLSARKNETAGLAP
;
A
#
# COMPACT_ATOMS: atom_id res chain seq x y z
N MET A 1 -60.19 -9.63 -15.51
CA MET A 1 -59.08 -8.95 -16.19
C MET A 1 -58.00 -8.65 -15.16
N ALA A 2 -56.97 -9.48 -15.13
CA ALA A 2 -55.86 -9.33 -14.18
C ALA A 2 -54.64 -8.81 -14.97
N THR A 3 -54.16 -7.60 -14.64
CA THR A 3 -52.99 -6.96 -15.26
C THR A 3 -51.72 -7.36 -14.52
N THR A 4 -50.91 -8.19 -15.14
CA THR A 4 -49.58 -8.58 -14.63
C THR A 4 -48.58 -7.44 -14.93
N ARG A 5 -48.07 -6.75 -13.92
CA ARG A 5 -46.96 -5.81 -14.07
C ARG A 5 -45.65 -6.59 -14.00
N GLY A 6 -44.97 -6.65 -15.14
CA GLY A 6 -43.60 -7.17 -15.22
C GLY A 6 -42.60 -6.17 -14.59
N ILE A 7 -41.81 -6.65 -13.64
CA ILE A 7 -40.69 -5.93 -13.08
C ILE A 7 -39.48 -6.20 -13.98
N ALA A 8 -39.04 -5.19 -14.72
CA ALA A 8 -37.76 -5.23 -15.45
C ALA A 8 -36.64 -5.03 -14.47
N ALA A 9 -35.88 -6.07 -14.19
CA ALA A 9 -34.61 -5.95 -13.46
C ALA A 9 -33.53 -5.44 -14.41
N THR A 10 -33.10 -4.22 -14.22
CA THR A 10 -31.94 -3.63 -14.93
C THR A 10 -30.67 -4.21 -14.30
N LEU A 11 -30.04 -5.16 -14.99
CA LEU A 11 -28.68 -5.59 -14.66
C LEU A 11 -27.73 -4.43 -14.98
N MET A 12 -27.17 -3.80 -13.96
CA MET A 12 -26.00 -2.96 -14.11
C MET A 12 -24.79 -3.88 -14.31
N LEU A 13 -24.39 -4.07 -15.55
CA LEU A 13 -23.06 -4.59 -15.89
C LEU A 13 -22.04 -3.51 -15.54
N SER A 14 -21.33 -3.71 -14.44
CA SER A 14 -20.09 -2.98 -14.18
C SER A 14 -19.10 -3.39 -15.27
N SER A 15 -18.87 -2.51 -16.23
CA SER A 15 -17.79 -2.66 -17.20
C SER A 15 -16.46 -2.55 -16.45
N VAL A 16 -15.82 -3.70 -16.23
CA VAL A 16 -14.38 -3.71 -15.94
C VAL A 16 -13.71 -3.19 -17.21
N ALA A 17 -13.29 -1.94 -17.19
CA ALA A 17 -12.47 -1.39 -18.26
C ALA A 17 -11.20 -2.25 -18.32
N LEU A 18 -10.92 -2.84 -19.49
CA LEU A 18 -9.60 -3.42 -19.77
C LEU A 18 -8.59 -2.26 -19.61
N ALA A 19 -7.64 -2.42 -18.69
CA ALA A 19 -6.55 -1.50 -18.52
C ALA A 19 -5.84 -1.33 -19.88
N GLY A 20 -5.88 -0.13 -20.40
CA GLY A 20 -5.21 0.27 -21.64
C GLY A 20 -3.99 1.12 -21.32
N ALA A 21 -3.15 1.40 -22.33
CA ALA A 21 -2.01 2.29 -22.17
C ALA A 21 -2.40 3.61 -21.48
N PRO A 22 -1.54 4.17 -20.60
CA PRO A 22 -1.83 5.39 -19.85
C PRO A 22 -2.28 6.53 -20.78
N GLY A 23 -3.37 7.22 -20.37
CA GLY A 23 -3.93 8.32 -21.11
C GLY A 23 -2.95 9.49 -21.32
N PRO A 24 -3.25 10.43 -22.24
CA PRO A 24 -2.46 11.65 -22.37
C PRO A 24 -2.45 12.43 -21.07
N GLY A 25 -1.26 12.68 -20.50
CA GLY A 25 -1.10 13.40 -19.23
C GLY A 25 -1.06 12.52 -17.98
N ALA A 26 -1.24 11.20 -18.07
CA ALA A 26 -1.04 10.28 -16.96
C ALA A 26 0.43 10.25 -16.51
N ILE A 27 0.64 10.07 -15.20
CA ILE A 27 1.96 9.85 -14.62
C ILE A 27 2.50 8.50 -15.07
N ARG A 28 3.71 8.49 -15.62
CA ARG A 28 4.32 7.27 -16.17
C ARG A 28 5.19 6.51 -15.17
N ASN A 29 5.80 7.21 -14.23
CA ASN A 29 6.70 6.59 -13.27
C ASN A 29 5.92 6.11 -12.04
N ILE A 30 6.10 4.85 -11.70
CA ILE A 30 5.58 4.22 -10.49
C ILE A 30 6.78 3.75 -9.66
N VAL A 31 6.80 4.09 -8.39
CA VAL A 31 7.82 3.64 -7.44
C VAL A 31 7.15 2.74 -6.41
N LEU A 32 7.57 1.48 -6.33
CA LEU A 32 7.01 0.45 -5.46
C LEU A 32 7.91 0.22 -4.24
N VAL A 33 7.33 0.29 -3.05
CA VAL A 33 7.98 0.17 -1.74
C VAL A 33 7.38 -1.04 -1.02
N HIS A 34 8.21 -2.00 -0.60
CA HIS A 34 7.76 -3.21 0.09
C HIS A 34 7.54 -3.00 1.58
N GLY A 35 6.99 -3.99 2.27
CA GLY A 35 6.76 -4.01 3.70
C GLY A 35 7.89 -4.66 4.50
N ALA A 36 7.67 -4.80 5.82
CA ALA A 36 8.53 -5.56 6.70
C ALA A 36 8.48 -7.06 6.38
N TRP A 37 9.56 -7.78 6.69
CA TRP A 37 9.74 -9.23 6.53
C TRP A 37 9.76 -9.76 5.09
N VAL A 38 9.50 -8.91 4.10
CA VAL A 38 9.49 -9.24 2.66
C VAL A 38 10.43 -8.32 1.92
N ASP A 39 10.59 -8.53 0.61
CA ASP A 39 11.38 -7.68 -0.28
C ASP A 39 10.58 -7.23 -1.52
N GLY A 40 11.23 -6.52 -2.41
CA GLY A 40 10.61 -6.02 -3.63
C GLY A 40 10.16 -7.10 -4.61
N SER A 41 10.56 -8.37 -4.45
CA SER A 41 10.19 -9.44 -5.38
C SER A 41 8.70 -9.79 -5.35
N GLY A 42 8.04 -9.60 -4.21
CA GLY A 42 6.58 -9.80 -4.07
C GLY A 42 5.76 -8.86 -4.98
N TRP A 43 6.32 -7.73 -5.40
CA TRP A 43 5.69 -6.83 -6.35
C TRP A 43 5.65 -7.37 -7.80
N LYS A 44 6.32 -8.51 -8.09
CA LYS A 44 6.45 -9.03 -9.46
C LYS A 44 5.12 -9.12 -10.22
N PRO A 45 4.01 -9.66 -9.68
CA PRO A 45 2.75 -9.76 -10.41
C PRO A 45 2.16 -8.39 -10.81
N VAL A 46 2.25 -7.41 -9.93
CA VAL A 46 1.82 -6.02 -10.20
C VAL A 46 2.76 -5.35 -11.20
N TYR A 47 4.07 -5.52 -11.02
CA TYR A 47 5.10 -5.01 -11.93
C TYR A 47 4.84 -5.46 -13.38
N GLU A 48 4.57 -6.76 -13.60
CA GLU A 48 4.32 -7.30 -14.94
C GLU A 48 3.08 -6.69 -15.60
N ILE A 49 2.05 -6.37 -14.83
CA ILE A 49 0.86 -5.67 -15.33
C ILE A 49 1.24 -4.24 -15.73
N LEU A 50 1.84 -3.47 -14.83
CA LEU A 50 2.19 -2.08 -15.07
C LEU A 50 3.16 -1.89 -16.25
N ILE A 51 4.17 -2.76 -16.39
CA ILE A 51 5.10 -2.71 -17.53
C ILE A 51 4.38 -3.00 -18.84
N ARG A 52 3.54 -4.04 -18.89
CA ARG A 52 2.72 -4.36 -20.07
C ARG A 52 1.84 -3.19 -20.48
N ASP A 53 1.29 -2.47 -19.49
CA ASP A 53 0.37 -1.35 -19.69
C ASP A 53 1.11 -0.01 -19.92
N GLY A 54 2.45 -0.03 -20.02
CA GLY A 54 3.31 1.06 -20.51
C GLY A 54 3.80 2.04 -19.44
N TYR A 55 3.79 1.63 -18.17
CA TYR A 55 4.41 2.38 -17.08
C TYR A 55 5.91 2.08 -16.95
N THR A 56 6.64 3.01 -16.38
CA THR A 56 8.03 2.82 -15.95
C THR A 56 8.02 2.56 -14.45
N VAL A 57 8.50 1.38 -14.04
CA VAL A 57 8.43 0.94 -12.64
C VAL A 57 9.82 0.87 -12.04
N SER A 58 9.98 1.46 -10.87
CA SER A 58 11.15 1.32 -10.01
C SER A 58 10.74 0.62 -8.71
N LEU A 59 11.56 -0.31 -8.23
CA LEU A 59 11.36 -0.97 -6.95
C LEU A 59 12.40 -0.47 -5.95
N VAL A 60 11.96 -0.14 -4.75
CA VAL A 60 12.84 0.17 -3.64
C VAL A 60 13.15 -1.12 -2.90
N GLN A 61 14.39 -1.28 -2.47
CA GLN A 61 14.81 -2.34 -1.55
C GLN A 61 15.23 -1.68 -0.23
N GLU A 62 14.39 -1.82 0.78
CA GLU A 62 14.66 -1.33 2.11
C GLU A 62 15.63 -2.27 2.84
N PRO A 63 16.64 -1.73 3.54
CA PRO A 63 17.53 -2.56 4.36
C PRO A 63 16.87 -3.13 5.61
N LEU A 64 15.70 -2.63 6.03
CA LEU A 64 14.93 -3.04 7.22
C LEU A 64 15.73 -3.03 8.53
N THR A 65 16.74 -2.16 8.60
CA THR A 65 17.63 -2.02 9.76
C THR A 65 17.28 -0.83 10.65
N SER A 66 16.64 0.20 10.09
CA SER A 66 16.06 1.33 10.81
C SER A 66 15.10 2.10 9.90
N PHE A 67 14.07 2.72 10.48
CA PHE A 67 13.13 3.56 9.74
C PHE A 67 13.83 4.65 8.91
N ALA A 68 14.84 5.30 9.48
CA ALA A 68 15.60 6.33 8.77
C ALA A 68 16.39 5.78 7.58
N ALA A 69 16.93 4.55 7.67
CA ALA A 69 17.65 3.91 6.57
C ALA A 69 16.70 3.53 5.43
N ASP A 70 15.48 3.08 5.76
CA ASP A 70 14.46 2.68 4.79
C ASP A 70 13.90 3.91 4.07
N VAL A 71 13.60 5.00 4.80
CA VAL A 71 13.25 6.30 4.20
C VAL A 71 14.36 6.83 3.29
N ALA A 72 15.63 6.69 3.70
CA ALA A 72 16.78 7.11 2.88
C ALA A 72 16.91 6.25 1.59
N ALA A 73 16.64 4.95 1.66
CA ALA A 73 16.62 4.07 0.49
C ALA A 73 15.55 4.53 -0.51
N THR A 74 14.35 4.81 -0.05
CA THR A 74 13.25 5.33 -0.88
C THR A 74 13.62 6.69 -1.51
N LYS A 75 14.11 7.64 -0.72
CA LYS A 75 14.55 8.95 -1.23
C LYS A 75 15.66 8.85 -2.28
N ARG A 76 16.54 7.85 -2.18
CA ARG A 76 17.60 7.60 -3.17
C ARG A 76 17.02 7.20 -4.52
N VAL A 77 15.96 6.36 -4.55
CA VAL A 77 15.26 6.01 -5.78
C VAL A 77 14.54 7.22 -6.36
N LEU A 78 13.83 7.99 -5.52
CA LEU A 78 13.14 9.21 -5.95
C LEU A 78 14.10 10.23 -6.56
N SER A 79 15.29 10.44 -5.97
CA SER A 79 16.29 11.39 -6.48
C SER A 79 16.88 11.04 -7.85
N ALA A 80 16.73 9.80 -8.29
CA ALA A 80 17.16 9.36 -9.63
C ALA A 80 16.09 9.60 -10.72
N LEU A 81 14.89 10.01 -10.34
CA LEU A 81 13.83 10.29 -11.30
C LEU A 81 14.02 11.66 -11.97
N SER A 82 13.70 11.73 -13.26
CA SER A 82 13.70 12.98 -14.05
C SER A 82 12.30 13.57 -14.25
N SER A 83 11.25 12.91 -13.77
CA SER A 83 9.86 13.31 -13.97
C SER A 83 8.97 12.80 -12.82
N PRO A 84 7.75 13.35 -12.67
CA PRO A 84 6.84 12.99 -11.58
C PRO A 84 6.52 11.50 -11.50
N CYS A 85 6.24 11.03 -10.27
CA CYS A 85 5.87 9.64 -10.00
C CYS A 85 4.66 9.53 -9.06
N VAL A 86 3.99 8.37 -9.12
CA VAL A 86 3.15 7.86 -8.03
C VAL A 86 4.01 6.96 -7.15
N LEU A 87 3.97 7.21 -5.85
CA LEU A 87 4.70 6.42 -4.85
C LEU A 87 3.74 5.46 -4.17
N VAL A 88 4.01 4.18 -4.28
CA VAL A 88 3.14 3.07 -3.86
C VAL A 88 3.82 2.27 -2.78
N ALA A 89 3.10 1.90 -1.75
CA ALA A 89 3.66 1.08 -0.68
C ALA A 89 2.71 -0.03 -0.22
N HIS A 90 3.29 -1.12 0.22
CA HIS A 90 2.65 -2.20 0.93
C HIS A 90 3.04 -2.17 2.41
N SER A 91 2.08 -2.42 3.30
CA SER A 91 2.34 -2.69 4.73
C SER A 91 3.14 -1.59 5.44
N TYR A 92 4.23 -1.93 6.12
CA TYR A 92 5.20 -1.01 6.75
C TYR A 92 5.72 0.05 5.78
N GLY A 93 5.87 -0.28 4.49
CA GLY A 93 6.25 0.68 3.46
C GLY A 93 5.35 1.91 3.41
N GLY A 94 4.11 1.81 3.88
CA GLY A 94 3.19 2.94 4.02
C GLY A 94 3.69 4.01 5.01
N SER A 95 4.33 3.60 6.10
CA SER A 95 5.00 4.53 7.01
C SER A 95 6.17 5.23 6.31
N ILE A 96 6.94 4.49 5.50
CA ILE A 96 8.06 5.03 4.73
C ILE A 96 7.58 6.08 3.72
N ILE A 97 6.53 5.79 2.94
CA ILE A 97 6.03 6.75 1.94
C ILE A 97 5.30 7.94 2.58
N SER A 98 4.76 7.79 3.78
CA SER A 98 4.20 8.91 4.54
C SER A 98 5.28 9.93 4.88
N GLU A 99 6.52 9.50 5.14
CA GLU A 99 7.68 10.37 5.42
C GLU A 99 8.41 10.82 4.13
N ALA A 100 8.66 9.89 3.18
CA ALA A 100 9.42 10.18 1.97
C ALA A 100 8.60 10.93 0.90
N GLY A 101 7.28 10.83 0.94
CA GLY A 101 6.38 11.31 -0.11
C GLY A 101 6.26 12.84 -0.24
N LEU A 102 6.94 13.61 0.62
CA LEU A 102 7.08 15.07 0.45
C LEU A 102 8.05 15.45 -0.67
N ASP A 103 8.81 14.49 -1.22
CA ASP A 103 9.67 14.72 -2.37
C ASP A 103 8.88 15.36 -3.53
N SER A 104 9.52 16.29 -4.25
CA SER A 104 8.88 17.06 -5.32
C SER A 104 8.45 16.22 -6.52
N HIS A 105 9.08 15.07 -6.75
CA HIS A 105 8.68 14.14 -7.82
C HIS A 105 7.38 13.41 -7.47
N VAL A 106 7.04 13.25 -6.20
CA VAL A 106 5.83 12.53 -5.79
C VAL A 106 4.59 13.40 -5.98
N VAL A 107 3.64 12.94 -6.78
CA VAL A 107 2.36 13.64 -7.04
C VAL A 107 1.15 12.90 -6.50
N GLY A 108 1.28 11.64 -6.11
CA GLY A 108 0.24 10.81 -5.51
C GLY A 108 0.83 9.69 -4.67
N LEU A 109 0.07 9.23 -3.66
CA LEU A 109 0.46 8.20 -2.72
C LEU A 109 -0.56 7.06 -2.76
N VAL A 110 -0.11 5.82 -2.92
CA VAL A 110 -0.97 4.63 -2.91
C VAL A 110 -0.54 3.69 -1.78
N TYR A 111 -1.48 3.35 -0.93
CA TYR A 111 -1.30 2.50 0.24
C TYR A 111 -2.04 1.18 0.00
N ILE A 112 -1.34 0.07 -0.05
CA ILE A 112 -1.86 -1.27 -0.31
C ILE A 112 -1.75 -2.09 0.98
N ALA A 113 -2.86 -2.38 1.66
CA ALA A 113 -2.86 -3.04 2.96
C ALA A 113 -1.76 -2.46 3.87
N ALA A 114 -1.77 -1.14 4.09
CA ALA A 114 -0.59 -0.43 4.56
C ALA A 114 -0.89 0.57 5.69
N HIS A 115 0.14 0.82 6.50
CA HIS A 115 0.12 1.88 7.51
C HIS A 115 0.16 3.27 6.86
N MET A 116 -0.55 4.22 7.47
CA MET A 116 -0.63 5.62 7.02
C MET A 116 -0.59 6.57 8.22
N PRO A 117 0.49 6.54 9.00
CA PRO A 117 0.62 7.34 10.21
C PRO A 117 0.71 8.83 9.91
N ASP A 118 0.35 9.64 10.90
CA ASP A 118 0.42 11.10 10.86
C ASP A 118 1.70 11.62 11.52
N THR A 119 1.93 12.91 11.40
CA THR A 119 3.03 13.60 12.12
C THR A 119 2.96 13.31 13.62
N GLY A 120 4.04 12.82 14.18
CA GLY A 120 4.15 12.40 15.58
C GLY A 120 3.63 10.98 15.87
N GLU A 121 3.06 10.30 14.89
CA GLU A 121 2.62 8.90 15.01
C GLU A 121 3.67 7.91 14.50
N SER A 122 3.51 6.64 14.87
CA SER A 122 4.26 5.51 14.35
C SER A 122 3.32 4.31 14.19
N GLU A 123 3.71 3.35 13.38
CA GLU A 123 2.99 2.09 13.18
C GLU A 123 2.67 1.39 14.51
N ALA A 124 3.67 1.27 15.39
CA ALA A 124 3.50 0.64 16.69
C ALA A 124 2.52 1.40 17.61
N LEU A 125 2.40 2.72 17.47
CA LEU A 125 1.44 3.53 18.21
C LEU A 125 0.01 3.32 17.69
N ASP A 126 -0.17 3.34 16.37
CA ASP A 126 -1.48 3.22 15.74
C ASP A 126 -2.03 1.80 15.84
N GLY A 127 -1.18 0.78 15.74
CA GLY A 127 -1.54 -0.62 15.95
C GLY A 127 -2.14 -0.91 17.34
N LYS A 128 -1.79 -0.11 18.35
CA LYS A 128 -2.42 -0.21 19.67
C LYS A 128 -3.86 0.31 19.70
N ARG A 129 -4.23 1.22 18.80
CA ARG A 129 -5.61 1.74 18.68
C ARG A 129 -6.55 0.71 18.06
N PHE A 130 -6.03 -0.07 17.09
CA PHE A 130 -6.77 -1.11 16.36
C PHE A 130 -5.97 -2.42 16.35
N PRO A 131 -6.00 -3.21 17.45
CA PRO A 131 -5.21 -4.42 17.55
C PRO A 131 -5.58 -5.44 16.48
N SER A 132 -4.61 -5.86 15.69
CA SER A 132 -4.74 -6.88 14.65
C SER A 132 -4.76 -8.31 15.23
N ALA A 133 -4.98 -9.31 14.38
CA ALA A 133 -4.81 -10.71 14.76
C ALA A 133 -3.34 -11.02 15.14
N LEU A 134 -2.39 -10.48 14.36
CA LEU A 134 -0.95 -10.62 14.66
C LEU A 134 -0.62 -10.09 16.05
N SER A 135 -1.11 -8.92 16.45
CA SER A 135 -0.81 -8.30 17.74
C SER A 135 -1.30 -9.11 18.96
N LYS A 136 -2.26 -10.02 18.73
CA LYS A 136 -2.83 -10.93 19.75
C LYS A 136 -2.19 -12.31 19.72
N ALA A 137 -1.47 -12.64 18.68
CA ALA A 137 -0.78 -13.90 18.49
C ALA A 137 0.70 -13.75 18.91
N ASN A 138 1.24 -14.73 19.62
CA ASN A 138 2.65 -14.72 20.00
C ASN A 138 3.46 -15.51 18.95
N ILE A 139 3.56 -14.96 17.74
CA ILE A 139 4.15 -15.63 16.56
C ILE A 139 5.29 -14.81 15.92
N ILE A 140 5.77 -13.79 16.60
CA ILE A 140 6.95 -13.05 16.18
C ILE A 140 8.19 -13.66 16.81
N ALA A 141 9.02 -14.29 15.99
CA ALA A 141 10.36 -14.72 16.37
C ALA A 141 11.28 -13.51 16.48
N LYS A 142 12.15 -13.49 17.48
CA LYS A 142 13.08 -12.39 17.74
C LYS A 142 14.50 -12.92 17.97
N THR A 143 15.46 -12.32 17.28
CA THR A 143 16.88 -12.62 17.46
C THR A 143 17.46 -11.87 18.68
N PRO A 144 18.64 -12.30 19.22
CA PRO A 144 19.29 -11.61 20.34
C PRO A 144 19.63 -10.14 20.07
N ASP A 145 19.88 -9.78 18.82
CA ASP A 145 20.17 -8.41 18.35
C ASP A 145 18.92 -7.64 17.89
N SER A 146 17.73 -8.14 18.30
CA SER A 146 16.43 -7.49 18.13
C SER A 146 15.93 -7.38 16.68
N PHE A 147 16.29 -8.33 15.82
CA PHE A 147 15.59 -8.50 14.55
C PHE A 147 14.40 -9.45 14.71
N THR A 148 13.38 -9.25 13.90
CA THR A 148 12.12 -9.99 13.97
C THR A 148 11.80 -10.67 12.65
N SER A 149 11.04 -11.75 12.73
CA SER A 149 10.35 -12.41 11.62
C SER A 149 9.04 -13.04 12.13
N ILE A 150 8.10 -13.31 11.27
CA ILE A 150 6.93 -14.15 11.61
C ILE A 150 7.41 -15.59 11.67
N GLU A 151 6.96 -16.36 12.67
CA GLU A 151 7.25 -17.80 12.73
C GLU A 151 6.86 -18.48 11.41
N THR A 152 7.80 -19.23 10.83
CA THR A 152 7.67 -19.81 9.48
C THR A 152 6.41 -20.67 9.33
N ALA A 153 5.99 -21.37 10.39
CA ALA A 153 4.78 -22.20 10.39
C ALA A 153 3.48 -21.37 10.34
N GLU A 154 3.53 -20.13 10.84
CA GLU A 154 2.38 -19.25 10.97
C GLU A 154 2.26 -18.23 9.81
N PHE A 155 3.36 -17.94 9.12
CA PHE A 155 3.39 -16.97 8.01
C PHE A 155 2.32 -17.25 6.96
N PRO A 156 2.11 -18.49 6.45
CA PRO A 156 1.06 -18.75 5.46
C PRO A 156 -0.33 -18.34 5.91
N LYS A 157 -0.64 -18.53 7.19
CA LYS A 157 -1.95 -18.21 7.75
C LYS A 157 -2.13 -16.72 7.98
N PHE A 158 -1.13 -16.04 8.53
CA PHE A 158 -1.27 -14.65 8.96
C PHE A 158 -0.95 -13.64 7.86
N PHE A 159 0.04 -13.93 7.02
CA PHE A 159 0.54 -13.00 6.01
C PHE A 159 -0.03 -13.30 4.61
N ALA A 160 -0.12 -14.57 4.23
CA ALA A 160 -0.33 -15.01 2.86
C ALA A 160 -1.47 -16.05 2.74
N ALA A 161 -2.58 -15.83 3.46
CA ALA A 161 -3.65 -16.83 3.60
C ALA A 161 -4.40 -17.15 2.30
N ASP A 162 -4.38 -16.27 1.32
CA ASP A 162 -5.05 -16.42 0.02
C ASP A 162 -4.08 -16.70 -1.14
N LEU A 163 -2.80 -16.93 -0.84
CA LEU A 163 -1.83 -17.45 -1.82
C LEU A 163 -1.84 -18.99 -1.87
N PRO A 164 -1.37 -19.59 -2.98
CA PRO A 164 -1.08 -21.01 -3.02
C PRO A 164 -0.14 -21.41 -1.87
N LEU A 165 -0.47 -22.51 -1.17
CA LEU A 165 0.23 -22.89 0.06
C LEU A 165 1.74 -23.13 -0.14
N ASP A 166 2.15 -23.64 -1.28
CA ASP A 166 3.56 -23.86 -1.64
C ASP A 166 4.30 -22.53 -1.81
N GLN A 167 3.67 -21.54 -2.44
CA GLN A 167 4.19 -20.17 -2.54
C GLN A 167 4.30 -19.54 -1.15
N ALA A 168 3.23 -19.54 -0.36
CA ALA A 168 3.23 -18.97 0.99
C ALA A 168 4.28 -19.62 1.91
N LYS A 169 4.52 -20.93 1.76
CA LYS A 169 5.61 -21.63 2.48
C LYS A 169 6.99 -21.20 2.00
N PHE A 170 7.18 -20.99 0.70
CA PHE A 170 8.45 -20.48 0.18
C PHE A 170 8.74 -19.09 0.73
N GLU A 171 7.76 -18.19 0.70
CA GLU A 171 7.88 -16.84 1.23
C GLU A 171 8.17 -16.83 2.74
N ALA A 172 7.54 -17.73 3.49
CA ALA A 172 7.83 -17.91 4.92
C ALA A 172 9.31 -18.20 5.22
N HIS A 173 10.00 -18.89 4.31
CA HIS A 173 11.44 -19.16 4.41
C HIS A 173 12.32 -18.07 3.79
N SER A 174 11.74 -17.20 2.95
CA SER A 174 12.43 -16.10 2.27
C SER A 174 12.35 -14.79 3.03
N GLN A 175 11.75 -14.77 4.22
CA GLN A 175 11.59 -13.55 5.01
C GLN A 175 12.94 -12.83 5.23
N ILE A 176 12.94 -11.50 5.06
CA ILE A 176 14.04 -10.65 5.50
C ILE A 176 13.82 -10.31 6.97
N GLN A 177 14.80 -10.60 7.80
CA GLN A 177 14.75 -10.20 9.21
C GLN A 177 14.70 -8.68 9.32
N THR A 178 13.71 -8.16 10.04
CA THR A 178 13.41 -6.75 10.18
C THR A 178 13.75 -6.29 11.59
N ALA A 179 14.53 -5.23 11.74
CA ALA A 179 14.83 -4.68 13.06
C ALA A 179 13.55 -4.20 13.77
N ASP A 180 13.32 -4.66 14.99
CA ASP A 180 12.13 -4.32 15.80
C ASP A 180 11.91 -2.78 15.92
N ALA A 181 13.01 -2.05 15.92
CA ALA A 181 12.99 -0.59 16.03
C ALA A 181 12.32 0.14 14.84
N VAL A 182 12.19 -0.50 13.66
CA VAL A 182 11.60 0.18 12.48
C VAL A 182 10.13 0.52 12.74
N PHE A 183 9.40 -0.34 13.47
CA PHE A 183 7.97 -0.15 13.76
C PHE A 183 7.68 1.03 14.70
N GLY A 184 8.70 1.48 15.46
CA GLY A 184 8.63 2.68 16.31
C GLY A 184 9.01 3.98 15.60
N GLY A 185 9.37 3.92 14.33
CA GLY A 185 9.74 5.09 13.54
C GLY A 185 8.62 6.13 13.51
N THR A 186 8.91 7.34 13.97
CA THR A 186 7.92 8.42 14.07
C THR A 186 7.96 9.29 12.82
N ILE A 187 6.78 9.60 12.28
CA ILE A 187 6.62 10.47 11.12
C ILE A 187 6.88 11.92 11.53
N THR A 188 7.75 12.60 10.80
CA THR A 188 8.09 14.01 11.06
C THR A 188 7.18 14.97 10.32
N ALA A 189 6.75 14.60 9.11
CA ALA A 189 5.80 15.37 8.31
C ALA A 189 5.05 14.42 7.35
N ALA A 190 3.76 14.23 7.58
CA ALA A 190 2.95 13.27 6.83
C ALA A 190 2.59 13.78 5.43
N ALA A 191 3.15 13.16 4.39
CA ALA A 191 2.98 13.56 2.99
C ALA A 191 1.51 13.50 2.52
N TRP A 192 0.71 12.56 3.03
CA TRP A 192 -0.70 12.42 2.69
C TRP A 192 -1.57 13.63 3.09
N ARG A 193 -1.08 14.50 3.97
CA ARG A 193 -1.78 15.76 4.31
C ARG A 193 -1.85 16.72 3.13
N THR A 194 -0.84 16.69 2.26
CA THR A 194 -0.69 17.60 1.12
C THR A 194 -0.83 16.91 -0.23
N LYS A 195 -0.60 15.60 -0.30
CA LYS A 195 -0.69 14.81 -1.54
C LYS A 195 -2.03 14.05 -1.61
N PRO A 196 -2.64 13.91 -2.78
CA PRO A 196 -3.77 13.00 -2.97
C PRO A 196 -3.33 11.57 -2.67
N SER A 197 -4.24 10.79 -2.08
CA SER A 197 -3.91 9.47 -1.57
C SER A 197 -4.99 8.45 -1.92
N TRP A 198 -4.58 7.22 -2.13
CA TRP A 198 -5.40 6.04 -2.37
C TRP A 198 -5.10 4.98 -1.32
N MET A 199 -6.11 4.24 -0.89
CA MET A 199 -5.99 3.14 0.07
C MET A 199 -6.72 1.92 -0.44
N LEU A 200 -6.01 0.81 -0.58
CA LEU A 200 -6.61 -0.50 -0.79
C LEU A 200 -6.61 -1.25 0.55
N VAL A 201 -7.81 -1.61 1.00
CA VAL A 201 -8.05 -2.36 2.25
C VAL A 201 -8.20 -3.83 1.91
N ALA A 202 -7.37 -4.69 2.51
CA ALA A 202 -7.51 -6.13 2.43
C ALA A 202 -8.42 -6.61 3.58
N THR A 203 -9.63 -7.14 3.26
CA THR A 203 -10.65 -7.35 4.29
C THR A 203 -10.35 -8.48 5.27
N ASP A 204 -9.50 -9.43 4.88
CA ASP A 204 -9.09 -10.57 5.70
C ASP A 204 -7.62 -10.45 6.19
N ASP A 205 -7.10 -9.21 6.20
CA ASP A 205 -5.75 -8.93 6.70
C ASP A 205 -5.64 -9.26 8.20
N MET A 206 -4.70 -10.13 8.53
CA MET A 206 -4.40 -10.54 9.90
C MET A 206 -3.16 -9.83 10.49
N ILE A 207 -2.37 -9.13 9.65
CA ILE A 207 -1.17 -8.38 10.03
C ILE A 207 -1.55 -6.97 10.46
N ILE A 208 -2.27 -6.24 9.62
CA ILE A 208 -2.86 -4.93 9.94
C ILE A 208 -4.36 -5.13 10.14
N SER A 209 -4.94 -4.48 11.13
CA SER A 209 -6.40 -4.49 11.27
C SER A 209 -7.04 -3.76 10.08
N PRO A 210 -7.98 -4.38 9.33
CA PRO A 210 -8.72 -3.67 8.28
C PRO A 210 -9.45 -2.42 8.79
N ASP A 211 -9.82 -2.39 10.07
CA ASP A 211 -10.44 -1.21 10.68
C ASP A 211 -9.43 -0.07 10.88
N LEU A 212 -8.14 -0.38 11.08
CA LEU A 212 -7.08 0.62 11.09
C LEU A 212 -6.89 1.23 9.70
N GLU A 213 -6.85 0.40 8.66
CA GLU A 213 -6.73 0.86 7.27
C GLU A 213 -7.93 1.76 6.88
N ARG A 214 -9.16 1.37 7.23
CA ARG A 214 -10.37 2.18 7.03
C ARG A 214 -10.30 3.52 7.78
N TRP A 215 -9.79 3.49 9.01
CA TRP A 215 -9.62 4.71 9.80
C TRP A 215 -8.59 5.64 9.17
N TYR A 216 -7.46 5.12 8.69
CA TYR A 216 -6.46 5.89 7.93
C TYR A 216 -7.07 6.52 6.68
N ALA A 217 -7.74 5.71 5.85
CA ALA A 217 -8.37 6.16 4.61
C ALA A 217 -9.38 7.29 4.85
N LYS A 218 -10.23 7.12 5.86
CA LYS A 218 -11.22 8.14 6.24
C LYS A 218 -10.55 9.43 6.71
N ARG A 219 -9.53 9.34 7.55
CA ARG A 219 -8.79 10.50 8.07
C ARG A 219 -8.10 11.29 6.97
N ALA A 220 -7.49 10.60 6.02
CA ALA A 220 -6.77 11.21 4.91
C ALA A 220 -7.67 11.64 3.74
N HIS A 221 -8.97 11.34 3.77
CA HIS A 221 -9.88 11.46 2.63
C HIS A 221 -9.35 10.75 1.38
N ALA A 222 -8.76 9.56 1.57
CA ALA A 222 -8.20 8.78 0.49
C ALA A 222 -9.28 8.15 -0.39
N THR A 223 -9.02 8.06 -1.69
CA THR A 223 -9.82 7.21 -2.58
C THR A 223 -9.63 5.75 -2.12
N THR A 224 -10.73 5.07 -1.76
CA THR A 224 -10.64 3.79 -1.06
C THR A 224 -11.34 2.68 -1.83
N VAL A 225 -10.67 1.53 -1.93
CA VAL A 225 -11.22 0.26 -2.44
C VAL A 225 -11.00 -0.82 -1.39
N GLU A 226 -12.03 -1.65 -1.16
CA GLU A 226 -11.90 -2.84 -0.30
C GLU A 226 -11.88 -4.08 -1.18
N VAL A 227 -10.90 -4.96 -0.96
CA VAL A 227 -10.78 -6.25 -1.65
C VAL A 227 -11.23 -7.37 -0.71
N THR A 228 -12.44 -7.85 -0.95
CA THR A 228 -13.07 -8.86 -0.11
C THR A 228 -12.31 -10.19 -0.17
N GLY A 229 -12.02 -10.78 0.99
CA GLY A 229 -11.34 -12.06 1.12
C GLY A 229 -9.85 -12.02 0.82
N ALA A 230 -9.26 -10.83 0.64
CA ALA A 230 -7.82 -10.69 0.45
C ALA A 230 -7.08 -10.70 1.78
N SER A 231 -5.97 -11.44 1.83
CA SER A 231 -5.02 -11.44 2.95
C SER A 231 -4.05 -10.24 2.86
N HIS A 232 -3.08 -10.18 3.78
CA HIS A 232 -2.04 -9.15 3.76
C HIS A 232 -1.21 -9.16 2.46
N SER A 233 -0.99 -10.33 1.83
CA SER A 233 -0.33 -10.45 0.52
C SER A 233 -1.21 -10.07 -0.68
N VAL A 234 -2.15 -9.15 -0.53
CA VAL A 234 -3.11 -8.74 -1.57
C VAL A 234 -2.43 -8.29 -2.88
N TYR A 235 -1.24 -7.73 -2.82
CA TYR A 235 -0.47 -7.30 -4.00
C TYR A 235 0.04 -8.48 -4.84
N GLU A 236 0.10 -9.68 -4.27
CA GLU A 236 0.44 -10.92 -4.95
C GLU A 236 -0.81 -11.71 -5.37
N SER A 237 -1.80 -11.81 -4.47
CA SER A 237 -3.00 -12.61 -4.69
C SER A 237 -4.05 -11.91 -5.57
N ARG A 238 -4.08 -10.59 -5.58
CA ARG A 238 -5.02 -9.74 -6.33
C ARG A 238 -4.31 -8.65 -7.13
N PRO A 239 -3.29 -8.99 -7.95
CA PRO A 239 -2.43 -8.00 -8.59
C PRO A 239 -3.19 -7.10 -9.58
N LYS A 240 -4.32 -7.55 -10.14
CA LYS A 240 -5.13 -6.75 -11.07
C LYS A 240 -5.85 -5.61 -10.35
N GLU A 241 -6.40 -5.88 -9.18
CA GLU A 241 -7.09 -4.89 -8.34
C GLU A 241 -6.09 -3.85 -7.83
N VAL A 242 -4.89 -4.29 -7.46
CA VAL A 242 -3.80 -3.41 -7.03
C VAL A 242 -3.29 -2.56 -8.19
N ALA A 243 -3.04 -3.15 -9.36
CA ALA A 243 -2.62 -2.40 -10.55
C ALA A 243 -3.67 -1.35 -10.96
N ALA A 244 -4.95 -1.73 -10.98
CA ALA A 244 -6.03 -0.79 -11.33
C ALA A 244 -6.09 0.43 -10.39
N MET A 245 -5.84 0.26 -9.08
CA MET A 245 -5.74 1.40 -8.16
C MET A 245 -4.52 2.28 -8.44
N ILE A 246 -3.37 1.68 -8.77
CA ILE A 246 -2.15 2.41 -9.11
C ILE A 246 -2.36 3.22 -10.39
N GLU A 247 -3.02 2.64 -11.38
CA GLU A 247 -3.36 3.28 -12.65
C GLU A 247 -4.36 4.44 -12.47
N ASP A 248 -5.38 4.26 -11.63
CA ASP A 248 -6.29 5.33 -11.24
C ASP A 248 -5.53 6.50 -10.59
N ALA A 249 -4.59 6.20 -9.70
CA ALA A 249 -3.74 7.22 -9.10
C ALA A 249 -2.85 7.93 -10.16
N ALA A 250 -2.29 7.19 -11.09
CA ALA A 250 -1.45 7.74 -12.16
C ALA A 250 -2.22 8.68 -13.10
N GLU A 251 -3.49 8.40 -13.34
CA GLU A 251 -4.36 9.22 -14.18
C GLU A 251 -4.85 10.50 -13.46
N HIS A 252 -5.13 10.42 -12.17
CA HIS A 252 -5.87 11.47 -11.45
C HIS A 252 -5.03 12.31 -10.48
N ALA A 253 -3.81 11.87 -10.09
CA ALA A 253 -3.02 12.51 -9.04
C ALA A 253 -2.72 14.00 -9.32
N GLN A 254 -2.38 14.37 -10.55
CA GLN A 254 -2.05 15.75 -10.88
C GLN A 254 -3.25 16.70 -10.71
N GLY A 255 -4.42 16.32 -11.19
CA GLY A 255 -5.63 17.13 -11.08
C GLY A 255 -6.12 17.28 -9.63
N LEU A 256 -5.95 16.24 -8.81
CA LEU A 256 -6.30 16.27 -7.38
C LEU A 256 -5.29 17.08 -6.58
N SER A 257 -4.01 17.03 -6.94
CA SER A 257 -2.95 17.80 -6.29
C SER A 257 -3.17 19.30 -6.46
N ALA A 258 -3.54 19.75 -7.66
CA ALA A 258 -3.86 21.15 -7.93
C ALA A 258 -5.02 21.66 -7.05
N ARG A 259 -6.11 20.88 -6.95
CA ARG A 259 -7.28 21.22 -6.11
C ARG A 259 -6.95 21.26 -4.60
N LYS A 260 -6.10 20.34 -4.12
CA LYS A 260 -5.71 20.29 -2.70
C LYS A 260 -4.87 21.52 -2.31
N ASN A 261 -4.03 22.02 -3.21
CA ASN A 261 -3.23 23.23 -3.01
C ASN A 261 -4.09 24.51 -3.02
N GLU A 262 -5.11 24.58 -3.90
CA GLU A 262 -6.05 25.70 -3.92
C GLU A 262 -6.85 25.81 -2.63
N THR A 263 -7.33 24.70 -2.09
CA THR A 263 -8.07 24.69 -0.81
C THR A 263 -7.18 25.00 0.40
N ALA A 264 -5.92 24.59 0.40
CA ALA A 264 -4.97 24.91 1.45
C ALA A 264 -4.55 26.40 1.45
N GLY A 265 -4.51 27.04 0.29
CA GLY A 265 -4.23 28.48 0.13
C GLY A 265 -5.40 29.40 0.48
N LEU A 266 -6.59 28.87 0.68
CA LEU A 266 -7.81 29.62 1.05
C LEU A 266 -8.18 29.49 2.53
N ALA A 267 -7.41 28.77 3.34
CA ALA A 267 -7.59 28.73 4.80
C ALA A 267 -7.01 30.02 5.42
N PRO A 268 -7.81 30.75 6.22
CA PRO A 268 -7.43 32.03 6.82
C PRO A 268 -6.35 31.90 7.89
#